data_8b02ab5859db58e82144573ef09405e0
#
_entry.id   8b02ab5859db58e82144573ef09405e0
#
_cell.length_a   1.000
_cell.length_b   1.000
_cell.length_c   1.000
_cell.angle_alpha   90.00
_cell.angle_beta   90.00
_cell.angle_gamma   90.00
#
_symmetry.space_group_name_H-M   'P 1'
#
loop_
_entity.id
_entity.type
_entity.pdbx_description
1 polymer ?
#
loop_
_entity_poly.entity_id
_entity_poly.type
_entity_poly.pdbx_seq_one_letter_code
_entity_poly.pdbx_strand_id
1 'polypeptide(L)'
;MIKVSQQIVDGEGSSKIVRNLEANSIQLRPVIEADCEILWHWANDPVIRSVSFSSESISWTDHVQWFTSKLCDQNCVFYIALNPDNVAIGQVRYDITQKEATISLALAESFRGQGYGSNLILLGCKKLGQNLGVERINAYVKPDNLASIRAFLKSGFKEVGKKIVYDQQALHLIKNL
;
A
#
# COMPACT_ATOMS: atom_id res chain seq x y z
N MET A 1 -45.69 20.78 28.10
CA MET A 1 -44.29 20.86 28.53
C MET A 1 -43.55 19.65 27.94
N ILE A 2 -42.82 19.87 26.87
CA ILE A 2 -42.02 18.81 26.21
C ILE A 2 -40.61 18.96 26.76
N LYS A 3 -40.12 17.95 27.49
CA LYS A 3 -38.71 17.87 27.91
C LYS A 3 -37.86 17.47 26.72
N VAL A 4 -37.06 18.40 26.23
CA VAL A 4 -35.98 18.11 25.30
C VAL A 4 -34.81 17.57 26.11
N SER A 5 -34.53 16.28 25.98
CA SER A 5 -33.31 15.71 26.54
C SER A 5 -32.12 16.13 25.68
N GLN A 6 -31.27 16.99 26.23
CA GLN A 6 -29.96 17.28 25.67
C GLN A 6 -29.10 16.04 25.78
N GLN A 7 -28.79 15.40 24.62
CA GLN A 7 -27.72 14.41 24.52
C GLN A 7 -26.41 15.17 24.68
N ILE A 8 -25.73 14.97 25.79
CA ILE A 8 -24.35 15.44 26.00
C ILE A 8 -23.48 14.62 25.07
N VAL A 9 -22.99 15.23 23.99
CA VAL A 9 -21.91 14.66 23.16
C VAL A 9 -20.64 14.84 23.98
N ASP A 10 -20.18 13.75 24.60
CA ASP A 10 -18.90 13.74 25.29
C ASP A 10 -17.79 14.00 24.24
N GLY A 11 -16.91 14.96 24.50
CA GLY A 11 -15.85 15.38 23.60
C GLY A 11 -14.75 14.31 23.36
N GLU A 12 -14.91 13.07 23.86
CA GLU A 12 -13.95 11.98 23.73
C GLU A 12 -13.91 11.38 22.31
N GLY A 13 -15.00 11.46 21.54
CA GLY A 13 -15.04 10.99 20.16
C GLY A 13 -14.02 11.70 19.26
N SER A 14 -13.95 13.02 19.38
CA SER A 14 -12.99 13.84 18.61
C SER A 14 -11.54 13.55 18.99
N SER A 15 -11.26 13.39 20.28
CA SER A 15 -9.93 13.10 20.79
C SER A 15 -9.42 11.71 20.39
N LYS A 16 -10.30 10.70 20.33
CA LYS A 16 -9.97 9.35 19.84
C LYS A 16 -9.72 9.34 18.34
N ILE A 17 -10.49 10.11 17.56
CA ILE A 17 -10.28 10.23 16.11
C ILE A 17 -8.95 10.94 15.82
N VAL A 18 -8.65 12.03 16.51
CA VAL A 18 -7.38 12.76 16.33
C VAL A 18 -6.19 11.89 16.73
N ARG A 19 -6.23 11.21 17.88
CA ARG A 19 -5.16 10.28 18.31
C ARG A 19 -4.98 9.13 17.34
N ASN A 20 -6.05 8.56 16.75
CA ASN A 20 -5.93 7.52 15.73
C ASN A 20 -5.35 8.05 14.40
N LEU A 21 -5.61 9.29 14.05
CA LEU A 21 -5.03 9.93 12.85
C LEU A 21 -3.53 10.22 13.06
N GLU A 22 -3.13 10.65 14.24
CA GLU A 22 -1.73 10.89 14.60
C GLU A 22 -0.95 9.58 14.80
N ALA A 23 -1.55 8.58 15.47
CA ALA A 23 -0.93 7.28 15.71
C ALA A 23 -0.67 6.48 14.42
N ASN A 24 -1.48 6.70 13.38
CA ASN A 24 -1.33 6.04 12.07
C ASN A 24 -0.79 7.00 10.98
N SER A 25 -0.20 8.13 11.38
CA SER A 25 0.49 8.99 10.42
C SER A 25 1.70 8.24 9.87
N ILE A 26 1.91 8.35 8.56
CA ILE A 26 3.05 7.76 7.88
C ILE A 26 3.75 8.80 7.04
N GLN A 27 5.05 8.61 6.84
CA GLN A 27 5.86 9.37 5.91
C GLN A 27 6.38 8.44 4.82
N LEU A 28 6.54 8.97 3.62
CA LEU A 28 7.14 8.23 2.50
C LEU A 28 8.49 8.85 2.16
N ARG A 29 9.54 8.04 2.19
CA ARG A 29 10.83 8.38 1.61
C ARG A 29 11.14 7.51 0.40
N PRO A 30 11.90 8.00 -0.58
CA PRO A 30 12.40 7.16 -1.65
C PRO A 30 13.19 5.96 -1.09
N VAL A 31 13.11 4.83 -1.79
CA VAL A 31 13.96 3.66 -1.52
C VAL A 31 15.40 3.99 -1.89
N ILE A 32 16.34 3.51 -1.09
CA ILE A 32 17.79 3.63 -1.31
C ILE A 32 18.43 2.23 -1.31
N GLU A 33 19.67 2.11 -1.75
CA GLU A 33 20.38 0.81 -1.83
C GLU A 33 20.39 0.04 -0.50
N ALA A 34 20.51 0.75 0.63
CA ALA A 34 20.51 0.14 1.95
C ALA A 34 19.19 -0.55 2.33
N ASP A 35 18.11 -0.31 1.59
CA ASP A 35 16.81 -0.94 1.85
C ASP A 35 16.68 -2.34 1.20
N CYS A 36 17.66 -2.77 0.42
CA CYS A 36 17.60 -4.04 -0.31
C CYS A 36 17.27 -5.23 0.58
N GLU A 37 17.96 -5.35 1.72
CA GLU A 37 17.80 -6.48 2.64
C GLU A 37 16.43 -6.49 3.32
N ILE A 38 15.97 -5.37 3.85
CA ILE A 38 14.65 -5.30 4.50
C ILE A 38 13.52 -5.58 3.52
N LEU A 39 13.64 -5.12 2.28
CA LEU A 39 12.66 -5.41 1.23
C LEU A 39 12.65 -6.89 0.83
N TRP A 40 13.80 -7.54 0.83
CA TRP A 40 13.90 -8.99 0.61
C TRP A 40 13.22 -9.79 1.72
N HIS A 41 13.46 -9.42 2.97
CA HIS A 41 12.78 -10.04 4.12
C HIS A 41 11.26 -9.88 4.02
N TRP A 42 10.77 -8.68 3.73
CA TRP A 42 9.32 -8.47 3.56
C TRP A 42 8.75 -9.24 2.37
N ALA A 43 9.47 -9.26 1.25
CA ALA A 43 9.03 -10.00 0.08
C ALA A 43 8.95 -11.52 0.33
N ASN A 44 9.79 -12.07 1.20
CA ASN A 44 9.82 -13.49 1.55
C ASN A 44 8.99 -13.85 2.81
N ASP A 45 8.31 -12.87 3.40
CA ASP A 45 7.36 -13.16 4.50
C ASP A 45 6.32 -14.18 4.04
N PRO A 46 6.04 -15.27 4.79
CA PRO A 46 5.14 -16.34 4.38
C PRO A 46 3.73 -15.85 4.03
N VAL A 47 3.19 -14.87 4.78
CA VAL A 47 1.87 -14.30 4.51
C VAL A 47 1.90 -13.50 3.21
N ILE A 48 2.95 -12.72 2.96
CA ILE A 48 3.10 -11.99 1.70
C ILE A 48 3.24 -12.96 0.52
N ARG A 49 4.04 -14.02 0.67
CA ARG A 49 4.18 -15.03 -0.39
C ARG A 49 2.86 -15.72 -0.72
N SER A 50 2.08 -16.10 0.29
CA SER A 50 0.79 -16.78 0.06
C SER A 50 -0.20 -15.94 -0.75
N VAL A 51 -0.21 -14.62 -0.56
CA VAL A 51 -1.10 -13.69 -1.28
C VAL A 51 -0.46 -13.08 -2.53
N SER A 52 0.79 -13.37 -2.83
CA SER A 52 1.48 -12.96 -4.04
C SER A 52 1.15 -13.90 -5.21
N PHE A 53 1.22 -13.41 -6.45
CA PHE A 53 1.01 -14.24 -7.66
C PHE A 53 2.11 -15.28 -7.87
N SER A 54 3.30 -15.08 -7.31
CA SER A 54 4.33 -16.12 -7.16
C SER A 54 4.46 -16.45 -5.69
N SER A 55 4.24 -17.70 -5.30
CA SER A 55 4.31 -18.17 -3.90
C SER A 55 5.69 -18.67 -3.50
N GLU A 56 6.58 -18.91 -4.46
CA GLU A 56 7.92 -19.40 -4.20
C GLU A 56 8.79 -18.35 -3.52
N SER A 57 9.74 -18.80 -2.69
CA SER A 57 10.72 -17.92 -2.06
C SER A 57 11.62 -17.28 -3.11
N ILE A 58 11.98 -16.02 -2.89
CA ILE A 58 12.88 -15.27 -3.75
C ILE A 58 14.30 -15.43 -3.25
N SER A 59 15.20 -15.92 -4.09
CA SER A 59 16.63 -16.02 -3.75
C SER A 59 17.20 -14.61 -3.53
N TRP A 60 18.24 -14.50 -2.71
CA TRP A 60 18.94 -13.23 -2.51
C TRP A 60 19.47 -12.66 -3.82
N THR A 61 20.09 -13.51 -4.64
CA THR A 61 20.64 -13.10 -5.93
C THR A 61 19.60 -12.52 -6.87
N ASP A 62 18.45 -13.20 -7.01
CA ASP A 62 17.36 -12.71 -7.88
C ASP A 62 16.79 -11.41 -7.35
N HIS A 63 16.64 -11.30 -5.99
CA HIS A 63 16.17 -10.08 -5.38
C HIS A 63 17.10 -8.89 -5.64
N VAL A 64 18.40 -9.06 -5.46
CA VAL A 64 19.39 -7.99 -5.70
C VAL A 64 19.35 -7.54 -7.16
N GLN A 65 19.29 -8.46 -8.12
CA GLN A 65 19.19 -8.11 -9.54
C GLN A 65 17.92 -7.33 -9.85
N TRP A 66 16.77 -7.82 -9.38
CA TRP A 66 15.49 -7.15 -9.52
C TRP A 66 15.49 -5.77 -8.85
N PHE A 67 15.96 -5.68 -7.61
CA PHE A 67 16.02 -4.43 -6.83
C PHE A 67 16.87 -3.36 -7.52
N THR A 68 18.08 -3.73 -7.95
CA THR A 68 18.97 -2.83 -8.69
C THR A 68 18.31 -2.33 -9.97
N SER A 69 17.64 -3.22 -10.72
CA SER A 69 16.91 -2.82 -11.93
C SER A 69 15.80 -1.82 -11.62
N LYS A 70 15.09 -1.99 -10.50
CA LYS A 70 14.01 -1.06 -10.08
C LYS A 70 14.53 0.29 -9.59
N LEU A 71 15.69 0.33 -8.95
CA LEU A 71 16.33 1.59 -8.56
C LEU A 71 16.78 2.44 -9.76
N CYS A 72 17.17 1.79 -10.84
CA CYS A 72 17.62 2.45 -12.07
C CYS A 72 16.47 2.76 -13.06
N ASP A 73 15.28 2.21 -12.82
CA ASP A 73 14.14 2.37 -13.73
C ASP A 73 13.43 3.71 -13.50
N GLN A 74 13.53 4.60 -14.49
CA GLN A 74 12.84 5.91 -14.46
C GLN A 74 11.32 5.81 -14.44
N ASN A 75 10.76 4.65 -14.85
CA ASN A 75 9.32 4.37 -14.81
C ASN A 75 8.91 3.64 -13.52
N CYS A 76 9.81 3.52 -12.54
CA CYS A 76 9.51 2.95 -11.24
C CYS A 76 9.57 4.01 -10.16
N VAL A 77 8.48 4.18 -9.42
CA VAL A 77 8.42 5.01 -8.23
C VAL A 77 8.32 4.10 -7.01
N PHE A 78 9.31 4.17 -6.11
CA PHE A 78 9.45 3.23 -5.02
C PHE A 78 9.71 3.94 -3.70
N TYR A 79 8.86 3.71 -2.70
CA TYR A 79 8.94 4.34 -1.38
C TYR A 79 8.96 3.32 -0.24
N ILE A 80 9.72 3.65 0.80
CA ILE A 80 9.57 3.10 2.15
C ILE A 80 8.58 3.96 2.92
N ALA A 81 7.66 3.30 3.63
CA ALA A 81 6.78 3.94 4.60
C ALA A 81 7.41 3.90 5.98
N LEU A 82 7.43 5.04 6.65
CA LEU A 82 7.92 5.22 8.02
C LEU A 82 6.75 5.60 8.92
N ASN A 83 6.73 5.06 10.14
CA ASN A 83 5.84 5.54 11.20
C ASN A 83 6.39 6.83 11.85
N PRO A 84 5.68 7.46 12.83
CA PRO A 84 6.15 8.65 13.52
C PRO A 84 7.50 8.48 14.23
N ASP A 85 7.85 7.26 14.61
CA ASP A 85 9.13 6.93 15.27
C ASP A 85 10.26 6.68 14.26
N ASN A 86 10.06 6.98 12.97
CA ASN A 86 10.97 6.69 11.86
C ASN A 86 11.28 5.21 11.65
N VAL A 87 10.43 4.32 12.13
CA VAL A 87 10.57 2.88 11.88
C VAL A 87 9.98 2.55 10.51
N ALA A 88 10.71 1.77 9.71
CA ALA A 88 10.23 1.28 8.42
C ALA A 88 9.12 0.23 8.64
N ILE A 89 7.91 0.53 8.16
CA ILE A 89 6.70 -0.27 8.38
C ILE A 89 6.18 -0.97 7.14
N GLY A 90 6.72 -0.63 5.98
CA GLY A 90 6.31 -1.23 4.71
C GLY A 90 6.83 -0.46 3.50
N GLN A 91 6.38 -0.88 2.34
CA GLN A 91 6.76 -0.28 1.06
C GLN A 91 5.56 -0.10 0.15
N VAL A 92 5.66 0.87 -0.77
CA VAL A 92 4.77 1.01 -1.92
C VAL A 92 5.57 1.32 -3.17
N ARG A 93 5.27 0.58 -4.26
CA ARG A 93 5.91 0.74 -5.55
C ARG A 93 4.86 0.93 -6.63
N TYR A 94 5.20 1.75 -7.61
CA TYR A 94 4.43 2.00 -8.82
C TYR A 94 5.29 1.73 -10.03
N ASP A 95 4.86 0.81 -10.87
CA ASP A 95 5.44 0.58 -12.19
C ASP A 95 4.58 1.36 -13.21
N ILE A 96 5.18 2.37 -13.85
CA ILE A 96 4.47 3.33 -14.71
C ILE A 96 4.61 2.92 -16.18
N THR A 97 3.50 2.93 -16.89
CA THR A 97 3.47 2.73 -18.35
C THR A 97 2.56 3.80 -18.95
N GLN A 98 3.13 4.73 -19.70
CA GLN A 98 2.42 5.87 -20.26
C GLN A 98 1.78 6.72 -19.14
N LYS A 99 0.44 6.78 -19.10
CA LYS A 99 -0.35 7.53 -18.13
C LYS A 99 -0.96 6.65 -17.03
N GLU A 100 -0.59 5.39 -16.98
CA GLU A 100 -1.09 4.44 -16.00
C GLU A 100 0.04 3.91 -15.11
N ALA A 101 -0.27 3.63 -13.87
CA ALA A 101 0.65 2.99 -12.95
C ALA A 101 0.04 1.70 -12.39
N THR A 102 0.87 0.68 -12.16
CA THR A 102 0.48 -0.51 -11.41
C THR A 102 1.06 -0.43 -10.01
N ILE A 103 0.21 -0.47 -8.99
CA ILE A 103 0.62 -0.40 -7.58
C ILE A 103 0.95 -1.79 -7.03
N SER A 104 2.04 -1.86 -6.27
CA SER A 104 2.39 -2.98 -5.42
C SER A 104 2.77 -2.47 -4.04
N LEU A 105 2.30 -3.14 -2.97
CA LEU A 105 2.64 -2.72 -1.60
C LEU A 105 2.79 -3.94 -0.69
N ALA A 106 3.57 -3.76 0.36
CA ALA A 106 3.71 -4.71 1.46
C ALA A 106 3.85 -3.96 2.78
N LEU A 107 3.29 -4.53 3.85
CA LEU A 107 3.51 -4.07 5.22
C LEU A 107 4.30 -5.13 5.98
N ALA A 108 5.24 -4.69 6.81
CA ALA A 108 5.90 -5.53 7.78
C ALA A 108 4.87 -6.16 8.72
N GLU A 109 5.12 -7.40 9.16
CA GLU A 109 4.18 -8.21 9.92
C GLU A 109 3.57 -7.46 11.12
N SER A 110 4.43 -6.82 11.91
CA SER A 110 4.03 -6.10 13.14
C SER A 110 3.06 -4.92 12.89
N PHE A 111 2.89 -4.48 11.65
CA PHE A 111 2.08 -3.31 11.29
C PHE A 111 0.83 -3.66 10.48
N ARG A 112 0.58 -4.94 10.25
CA ARG A 112 -0.64 -5.41 9.56
C ARG A 112 -1.86 -5.33 10.48
N GLY A 113 -3.05 -5.19 9.89
CA GLY A 113 -4.30 -5.16 10.63
C GLY A 113 -4.58 -3.87 11.41
N GLN A 114 -3.66 -2.90 11.40
CA GLN A 114 -3.74 -1.67 12.19
C GLN A 114 -4.17 -0.44 11.36
N GLY A 115 -4.63 -0.63 10.12
CA GLY A 115 -5.09 0.46 9.26
C GLY A 115 -4.01 1.13 8.41
N TYR A 116 -2.73 0.82 8.61
CA TYR A 116 -1.62 1.40 7.84
C TYR A 116 -1.72 1.17 6.33
N GLY A 117 -2.28 0.03 5.90
CA GLY A 117 -2.40 -0.30 4.48
C GLY A 117 -3.20 0.73 3.68
N SER A 118 -4.37 1.14 4.19
CA SER A 118 -5.20 2.16 3.52
C SER A 118 -4.51 3.52 3.52
N ASN A 119 -3.84 3.89 4.61
CA ASN A 119 -3.10 5.15 4.71
C ASN A 119 -1.91 5.17 3.72
N LEU A 120 -1.19 4.05 3.61
CA LEU A 120 -0.09 3.90 2.67
C LEU A 120 -0.56 4.06 1.22
N ILE A 121 -1.67 3.42 0.85
CA ILE A 121 -2.27 3.55 -0.47
C ILE A 121 -2.67 5.00 -0.75
N LEU A 122 -3.39 5.65 0.17
CA LEU A 122 -3.84 7.04 0.01
C LEU A 122 -2.68 8.01 -0.16
N LEU A 123 -1.68 7.92 0.70
CA LEU A 123 -0.51 8.80 0.66
C LEU A 123 0.34 8.57 -0.57
N GLY A 124 0.55 7.30 -0.95
CA GLY A 124 1.29 6.94 -2.16
C GLY A 124 0.61 7.45 -3.43
N CYS A 125 -0.72 7.25 -3.55
CA CYS A 125 -1.49 7.77 -4.67
C CYS A 125 -1.42 9.31 -4.76
N LYS A 126 -1.56 10.00 -3.62
CA LYS A 126 -1.45 11.47 -3.58
C LYS A 126 -0.07 11.92 -4.06
N LYS A 127 0.99 11.27 -3.60
CA LYS A 127 2.38 11.63 -3.97
C LYS A 127 2.68 11.35 -5.44
N LEU A 128 2.13 10.26 -6.00
CA LEU A 128 2.27 9.92 -7.41
C LEU A 128 1.56 10.94 -8.31
N GLY A 129 0.32 11.32 -7.99
CA GLY A 129 -0.49 12.24 -8.80
C GLY A 129 0.07 13.67 -8.87
N GLN A 130 0.93 14.06 -7.92
CA GLN A 130 1.49 15.42 -7.89
C GLN A 130 2.59 15.68 -8.94
N ASN A 131 3.26 14.66 -9.46
CA ASN A 131 4.56 14.83 -10.13
C ASN A 131 4.76 14.13 -11.47
N LEU A 132 3.86 13.24 -11.94
CA LEU A 132 4.23 12.31 -13.02
C LEU A 132 3.22 12.17 -14.17
N GLY A 133 2.16 12.98 -14.22
CA GLY A 133 1.18 12.91 -15.30
C GLY A 133 0.43 11.57 -15.38
N VAL A 134 0.46 10.77 -14.29
CA VAL A 134 -0.30 9.53 -14.18
C VAL A 134 -1.77 9.88 -13.98
N GLU A 135 -2.64 9.33 -14.81
CA GLU A 135 -4.09 9.56 -14.77
C GLU A 135 -4.84 8.42 -14.08
N ARG A 136 -4.25 7.21 -14.05
CA ARG A 136 -4.89 6.01 -13.50
C ARG A 136 -3.90 5.12 -12.76
N ILE A 137 -4.34 4.57 -11.64
CA ILE A 137 -3.62 3.53 -10.90
C ILE A 137 -4.41 2.22 -10.98
N ASN A 138 -3.73 1.15 -11.39
CA ASN A 138 -4.24 -0.21 -11.44
C ASN A 138 -3.72 -1.00 -10.25
N ALA A 139 -4.58 -1.80 -9.63
CA ALA A 139 -4.23 -2.79 -8.64
C ALA A 139 -4.77 -4.16 -9.04
N TYR A 140 -3.93 -5.18 -8.94
CA TYR A 140 -4.31 -6.57 -9.18
C TYR A 140 -4.17 -7.34 -7.89
N VAL A 141 -5.25 -7.94 -7.41
CA VAL A 141 -5.32 -8.57 -6.09
C VAL A 141 -5.92 -9.98 -6.22
N LYS A 142 -5.31 -10.99 -5.61
CA LYS A 142 -5.92 -12.31 -5.53
C LYS A 142 -7.29 -12.24 -4.87
N PRO A 143 -8.32 -12.98 -5.35
CA PRO A 143 -9.68 -12.92 -4.80
C PRO A 143 -9.80 -13.30 -3.32
N ASP A 144 -8.87 -14.10 -2.81
CA ASP A 144 -8.80 -14.53 -1.41
C ASP A 144 -8.06 -13.54 -0.50
N ASN A 145 -7.33 -12.56 -1.05
CA ASN A 145 -6.67 -11.50 -0.29
C ASN A 145 -7.65 -10.41 0.15
N LEU A 146 -8.59 -10.78 1.01
CA LEU A 146 -9.66 -9.89 1.48
C LEU A 146 -9.13 -8.65 2.22
N ALA A 147 -7.95 -8.74 2.84
CA ALA A 147 -7.33 -7.62 3.53
C ALA A 147 -6.92 -6.51 2.55
N SER A 148 -6.22 -6.87 1.45
CA SER A 148 -5.85 -5.94 0.39
C SER A 148 -7.07 -5.37 -0.33
N ILE A 149 -8.04 -6.20 -0.68
CA ILE A 149 -9.27 -5.75 -1.35
C ILE A 149 -9.94 -4.65 -0.51
N ARG A 150 -10.15 -4.89 0.79
CA ARG A 150 -10.74 -3.89 1.70
C ARG A 150 -9.91 -2.62 1.79
N ALA A 151 -8.59 -2.73 1.86
CA ALA A 151 -7.70 -1.58 1.92
C ALA A 151 -7.78 -0.72 0.66
N PHE A 152 -7.79 -1.33 -0.53
CA PHE A 152 -7.94 -0.62 -1.80
C PHE A 152 -9.31 0.05 -1.93
N LEU A 153 -10.41 -0.67 -1.64
CA LEU A 153 -11.76 -0.10 -1.69
C LEU A 153 -11.91 1.08 -0.73
N LYS A 154 -11.40 0.96 0.51
CA LYS A 154 -11.39 2.06 1.49
C LYS A 154 -10.57 3.26 1.01
N SER A 155 -9.57 3.04 0.15
CA SER A 155 -8.71 4.08 -0.41
C SER A 155 -9.28 4.69 -1.71
N GLY A 156 -10.53 4.37 -2.07
CA GLY A 156 -11.24 4.93 -3.21
C GLY A 156 -10.96 4.25 -4.55
N PHE A 157 -10.36 3.05 -4.54
CA PHE A 157 -10.33 2.20 -5.72
C PHE A 157 -11.71 1.60 -5.98
N LYS A 158 -12.00 1.30 -7.25
CA LYS A 158 -13.21 0.62 -7.68
C LYS A 158 -12.85 -0.66 -8.41
N GLU A 159 -13.56 -1.75 -8.12
CA GLU A 159 -13.43 -2.98 -8.89
C GLU A 159 -14.05 -2.77 -10.28
N VAL A 160 -13.31 -3.16 -11.30
CA VAL A 160 -13.73 -3.03 -12.71
C VAL A 160 -13.80 -4.37 -13.42
N GLY A 161 -13.43 -5.45 -12.77
CA GLY A 161 -13.53 -6.80 -13.30
C GLY A 161 -12.42 -7.72 -12.82
N LYS A 162 -12.16 -8.75 -13.60
CA LYS A 162 -11.12 -9.75 -13.33
C LYS A 162 -10.13 -9.82 -14.48
N LYS A 163 -8.89 -10.13 -14.18
CA LYS A 163 -7.82 -10.37 -15.18
C LYS A 163 -7.03 -11.62 -14.80
N ILE A 164 -6.35 -12.19 -15.78
CA ILE A 164 -5.34 -13.23 -15.54
C ILE A 164 -3.99 -12.54 -15.38
N VAL A 165 -3.32 -12.80 -14.27
CA VAL A 165 -2.00 -12.30 -13.92
C VAL A 165 -1.16 -13.50 -13.51
N TYR A 166 -0.06 -13.80 -14.21
CA TYR A 166 0.77 -14.99 -14.01
C TYR A 166 -0.06 -16.27 -13.91
N ASP A 167 -0.95 -16.48 -14.89
CA ASP A 167 -1.87 -17.64 -15.00
C ASP A 167 -2.85 -17.81 -13.82
N GLN A 168 -3.00 -16.79 -12.98
CA GLN A 168 -3.92 -16.78 -11.84
C GLN A 168 -4.98 -15.70 -12.00
N GLN A 169 -6.17 -15.96 -11.49
CA GLN A 169 -7.25 -14.97 -11.48
C GLN A 169 -6.93 -13.85 -10.47
N ALA A 170 -7.06 -12.61 -10.91
CA ALA A 170 -6.93 -11.41 -10.10
C ALA A 170 -8.19 -10.54 -10.21
N LEU A 171 -8.61 -9.93 -9.12
CA LEU A 171 -9.50 -8.77 -9.18
C LEU A 171 -8.71 -7.59 -9.71
N HIS A 172 -9.29 -6.87 -10.65
CA HIS A 172 -8.75 -5.63 -11.19
C HIS A 172 -9.48 -4.45 -10.55
N LEU A 173 -8.75 -3.67 -9.77
CA LEU A 173 -9.25 -2.44 -9.17
C LEU A 173 -8.51 -1.24 -9.78
N ILE A 174 -9.22 -0.14 -9.95
CA ILE A 174 -8.66 1.10 -10.50
C ILE A 174 -8.98 2.30 -9.61
N LYS A 175 -8.09 3.30 -9.68
CA LYS A 175 -8.31 4.63 -9.14
C LYS A 175 -7.84 5.66 -10.17
N ASN A 176 -8.72 6.58 -10.55
CA ASN A 176 -8.32 7.76 -11.33
C ASN A 176 -7.76 8.82 -10.36
N LEU A 177 -6.74 9.54 -10.78
CA LEU A 177 -6.05 10.60 -10.04
C LEU A 177 -6.56 11.97 -10.42
#